data_21cd9a7bfaf752d66d966aac4d4ef665
#
_entry.id   21cd9a7bfaf752d66d966aac4d4ef665
#
_cell.length_a   1.000
_cell.length_b   1.000
_cell.length_c   1.000
_cell.angle_alpha   90.00
_cell.angle_beta   90.00
_cell.angle_gamma   90.00
#
_symmetry.space_group_name_H-M   'P 1'
#
loop_
_entity.id
_entity.type
_entity.pdbx_description
1 polymer ?
#
loop_
_entity_poly.entity_id
_entity_poly.type
_entity_poly.pdbx_seq_one_letter_code
_entity_poly.pdbx_strand_id
1 'polypeptide(L)'
;MKLPRPAEIQQWFFGLPLVKQVINWTKTNSLPGFFQVPLYDVVAFILNEIRRSALVTRANSMAFSFFLSLVPSLISLLTLFPYLERYFLQYLPEGQDFETIFTSLEQQFNEIIPGEVFETVKDVATNPRFGLLSFGFVLALFFASNGMIAMMKGFEKSYQTTFMRRSALVKRLIAIGLTFLVGFLVIASVLLVILGKLLVGQLLLYINADGFTTTLFFIIRWVVVVAFFYFGISLIYRYGAATYRRFRIFSAGATLATILILLSSIGFSYYVEYFDTYNKLYGSIGTVIVVMLWIQINCFILLVGFELNASIAVNRDLKIAAEE
;
A
#
# COMPACT_ATOMS: atom_id res chain seq x y z
N MET A 1 -32.34 31.36 13.00
CA MET A 1 -32.05 30.89 11.62
C MET A 1 -32.04 29.38 11.66
N LYS A 2 -33.07 28.69 11.11
CA LYS A 2 -33.13 27.21 11.12
C LYS A 2 -32.16 26.70 10.05
N LEU A 3 -31.18 25.89 10.44
CA LEU A 3 -30.31 25.20 9.51
C LEU A 3 -31.18 24.31 8.59
N PRO A 4 -30.97 24.32 7.25
CA PRO A 4 -31.74 23.51 6.34
C PRO A 4 -31.54 22.03 6.66
N ARG A 5 -32.59 21.23 6.54
CA ARG A 5 -32.53 19.78 6.80
C ARG A 5 -31.60 19.09 5.77
N PRO A 6 -30.90 18.03 6.15
CA PRO A 6 -29.96 17.34 5.23
C PRO A 6 -30.59 16.96 3.88
N ALA A 7 -31.88 16.62 3.87
CA ALA A 7 -32.62 16.29 2.66
C ALA A 7 -32.84 17.49 1.72
N GLU A 8 -33.02 18.69 2.26
CA GLU A 8 -33.22 19.92 1.48
C GLU A 8 -31.91 20.36 0.83
N ILE A 9 -30.78 20.20 1.53
CA ILE A 9 -29.44 20.45 1.00
C ILE A 9 -29.14 19.49 -0.16
N GLN A 10 -29.48 18.20 0.00
CA GLN A 10 -29.34 17.22 -1.07
C GLN A 10 -30.17 17.56 -2.30
N GLN A 11 -31.45 17.88 -2.13
CA GLN A 11 -32.33 18.25 -3.25
C GLN A 11 -31.84 19.51 -3.97
N TRP A 12 -31.39 20.51 -3.23
CA TRP A 12 -30.81 21.74 -3.81
C TRP A 12 -29.54 21.43 -4.61
N PHE A 13 -28.62 20.64 -4.05
CA PHE A 13 -27.36 20.27 -4.71
C PHE A 13 -27.58 19.48 -6.00
N PHE A 14 -28.44 18.45 -5.97
CA PHE A 14 -28.80 17.67 -7.16
C PHE A 14 -29.69 18.44 -8.15
N GLY A 15 -30.26 19.54 -7.72
CA GLY A 15 -31.06 20.48 -8.57
C GLY A 15 -30.20 21.38 -9.47
N LEU A 16 -28.93 21.58 -9.14
CA LEU A 16 -28.03 22.47 -9.89
C LEU A 16 -27.84 22.01 -11.35
N PRO A 17 -27.92 22.90 -12.34
CA PRO A 17 -27.84 22.53 -13.75
C PRO A 17 -26.52 21.85 -14.11
N LEU A 18 -25.40 22.29 -13.53
CA LEU A 18 -24.08 21.65 -13.70
C LEU A 18 -24.05 20.24 -13.17
N VAL A 19 -24.64 19.99 -12.00
CA VAL A 19 -24.69 18.66 -11.39
C VAL A 19 -25.53 17.71 -12.24
N LYS A 20 -26.67 18.17 -12.77
CA LYS A 20 -27.51 17.39 -13.70
C LYS A 20 -26.78 17.08 -15.02
N GLN A 21 -26.03 18.03 -15.57
CA GLN A 21 -25.22 17.79 -16.77
C GLN A 21 -24.14 16.72 -16.51
N VAL A 22 -23.41 16.83 -15.41
CA VAL A 22 -22.39 15.84 -15.03
C VAL A 22 -23.02 14.47 -14.83
N ILE A 23 -24.13 14.35 -14.10
CA ILE A 23 -24.83 13.09 -13.89
C ILE A 23 -25.31 12.50 -15.22
N ASN A 24 -25.89 13.28 -16.11
CA ASN A 24 -26.31 12.79 -17.43
C ASN A 24 -25.12 12.34 -18.28
N TRP A 25 -24.03 13.08 -18.25
CA TRP A 25 -22.80 12.69 -18.93
C TRP A 25 -22.25 11.37 -18.39
N THR A 26 -22.21 11.18 -17.07
CA THR A 26 -21.74 9.93 -16.45
C THR A 26 -22.64 8.72 -16.71
N LYS A 27 -23.93 8.93 -17.01
CA LYS A 27 -24.87 7.85 -17.40
C LYS A 27 -24.66 7.37 -18.83
N THR A 28 -24.15 8.23 -19.70
CA THR A 28 -23.99 7.92 -21.14
C THR A 28 -22.55 7.58 -21.51
N ASN A 29 -21.58 8.06 -20.73
CA ASN A 29 -20.16 7.91 -21.04
C ASN A 29 -19.47 6.89 -20.13
N SER A 30 -18.54 6.16 -20.75
CA SER A 30 -17.65 5.21 -20.09
C SER A 30 -16.20 5.72 -20.17
N LEU A 31 -15.40 5.49 -19.13
CA LEU A 31 -13.99 5.81 -19.14
C LEU A 31 -13.16 4.67 -19.78
N PRO A 32 -11.97 4.98 -20.30
CA PRO A 32 -11.03 3.97 -20.76
C PRO A 32 -10.77 2.92 -19.66
N GLY A 33 -10.91 1.62 -19.98
CA GLY A 33 -10.76 0.53 -19.02
C GLY A 33 -12.05 0.08 -18.32
N PHE A 34 -13.17 0.76 -18.52
CA PHE A 34 -14.50 0.43 -17.94
C PHE A 34 -15.34 -0.52 -18.82
N PHE A 35 -14.81 -1.02 -19.94
CA PHE A 35 -15.50 -1.95 -20.87
C PHE A 35 -16.90 -1.48 -21.30
N GLN A 36 -17.05 -0.18 -21.58
CA GLN A 36 -18.31 0.46 -21.97
C GLN A 36 -19.39 0.46 -20.86
N VAL A 37 -19.02 0.17 -19.61
CA VAL A 37 -19.93 0.34 -18.47
C VAL A 37 -20.00 1.84 -18.13
N PRO A 38 -21.22 2.43 -17.99
CA PRO A 38 -21.38 3.82 -17.63
C PRO A 38 -20.74 4.15 -16.28
N LEU A 39 -20.09 5.30 -16.19
CA LEU A 39 -19.41 5.72 -14.95
C LEU A 39 -20.40 5.82 -13.78
N TYR A 40 -21.63 6.24 -14.04
CA TYR A 40 -22.69 6.34 -13.05
C TYR A 40 -22.98 4.97 -12.39
N ASP A 41 -23.11 3.90 -13.18
CA ASP A 41 -23.42 2.56 -12.67
C ASP A 41 -22.28 2.01 -11.80
N VAL A 42 -21.04 2.28 -12.19
CA VAL A 42 -19.86 1.91 -11.42
C VAL A 42 -19.83 2.64 -10.08
N VAL A 43 -20.04 3.97 -10.09
CA VAL A 43 -20.05 4.77 -8.86
C VAL A 43 -21.23 4.39 -7.95
N ALA A 44 -22.43 4.21 -8.52
CA ALA A 44 -23.60 3.79 -7.78
C ALA A 44 -23.42 2.40 -7.15
N PHE A 45 -22.80 1.46 -7.88
CA PHE A 45 -22.46 0.14 -7.36
C PHE A 45 -21.48 0.24 -6.18
N ILE A 46 -20.40 1.01 -6.32
CA ILE A 46 -19.40 1.21 -5.25
C ILE A 46 -20.06 1.82 -4.01
N LEU A 47 -20.85 2.89 -4.17
CA LEU A 47 -21.53 3.54 -3.04
C LEU A 47 -22.51 2.60 -2.34
N ASN A 48 -23.25 1.79 -3.11
CA ASN A 48 -24.16 0.80 -2.56
C ASN A 48 -23.40 -0.31 -1.83
N GLU A 49 -22.29 -0.76 -2.40
CA GLU A 49 -21.44 -1.79 -1.80
C GLU A 49 -20.72 -1.29 -0.53
N ILE A 50 -20.26 -0.03 -0.50
CA ILE A 50 -19.72 0.61 0.72
C ILE A 50 -20.76 0.59 1.83
N ARG A 51 -22.03 0.85 1.52
CA ARG A 51 -23.12 0.83 2.52
C ARG A 51 -23.49 -0.58 2.99
N ARG A 52 -23.45 -1.57 2.11
CA ARG A 52 -23.90 -2.95 2.38
C ARG A 52 -22.82 -3.87 2.92
N SER A 53 -21.57 -3.69 2.50
CA SER A 53 -20.53 -4.72 2.67
C SER A 53 -19.61 -4.53 3.85
N ALA A 54 -19.90 -3.61 4.76
CA ALA A 54 -19.05 -3.32 5.93
C ALA A 54 -17.55 -3.18 5.55
N LEU A 55 -17.26 -2.40 4.48
CA LEU A 55 -15.89 -2.23 3.98
C LEU A 55 -14.92 -1.76 5.06
N VAL A 56 -15.39 -0.90 5.98
CA VAL A 56 -14.59 -0.43 7.12
C VAL A 56 -14.19 -1.60 8.02
N THR A 57 -15.12 -2.53 8.30
CA THR A 57 -14.83 -3.73 9.13
C THR A 57 -13.81 -4.65 8.43
N ARG A 58 -13.93 -4.82 7.11
CA ARG A 58 -12.95 -5.59 6.33
C ARG A 58 -11.58 -4.90 6.31
N ALA A 59 -11.53 -3.58 6.12
CA ALA A 59 -10.31 -2.79 6.20
C ALA A 59 -9.64 -2.91 7.57
N ASN A 60 -10.40 -2.85 8.65
CA ASN A 60 -9.89 -3.00 10.01
C ASN A 60 -9.29 -4.39 10.25
N SER A 61 -9.96 -5.45 9.79
CA SER A 61 -9.45 -6.83 9.88
C SER A 61 -8.14 -7.02 9.11
N MET A 62 -8.05 -6.41 7.91
CA MET A 62 -6.82 -6.40 7.12
C MET A 62 -5.71 -5.62 7.83
N ALA A 63 -6.01 -4.40 8.29
CA ALA A 63 -5.07 -3.52 8.95
C ALA A 63 -4.49 -4.16 10.22
N PHE A 64 -5.33 -4.77 11.03
CA PHE A 64 -4.90 -5.49 12.23
C PHE A 64 -3.96 -6.65 11.89
N SER A 65 -4.28 -7.43 10.86
CA SER A 65 -3.44 -8.55 10.43
C SER A 65 -2.08 -8.08 9.89
N PHE A 66 -2.04 -7.00 9.12
CA PHE A 66 -0.80 -6.39 8.65
C PHE A 66 0.00 -5.78 9.81
N PHE A 67 -0.67 -5.10 10.73
CA PHE A 67 -0.02 -4.52 11.90
C PHE A 67 0.68 -5.59 12.75
N LEU A 68 0.02 -6.73 13.01
CA LEU A 68 0.64 -7.85 13.72
C LEU A 68 1.88 -8.42 13.00
N SER A 69 1.95 -8.28 11.68
CA SER A 69 3.11 -8.75 10.92
C SER A 69 4.33 -7.82 11.01
N LEU A 70 4.14 -6.56 11.43
CA LEU A 70 5.24 -5.58 11.46
C LEU A 70 6.37 -6.03 12.40
N VAL A 71 6.04 -6.44 13.63
CA VAL A 71 7.05 -6.79 14.63
C VAL A 71 7.95 -7.95 14.17
N PRO A 72 7.40 -9.13 13.76
CA PRO A 72 8.23 -10.19 13.22
C PRO A 72 9.00 -9.80 11.95
N SER A 73 8.40 -8.96 11.11
CA SER A 73 9.06 -8.51 9.87
C SER A 73 10.24 -7.59 10.17
N LEU A 74 10.11 -6.67 11.14
CA LEU A 74 11.20 -5.82 11.58
C LEU A 74 12.34 -6.63 12.21
N ILE A 75 12.01 -7.59 13.08
CA ILE A 75 13.01 -8.50 13.66
C ILE A 75 13.75 -9.25 12.55
N SER A 76 13.02 -9.79 11.58
CA SER A 76 13.63 -10.51 10.44
C SER A 76 14.53 -9.61 9.60
N LEU A 77 14.11 -8.36 9.33
CA LEU A 77 14.92 -7.40 8.58
C LEU A 77 16.19 -7.00 9.35
N LEU A 78 16.08 -6.74 10.66
CA LEU A 78 17.23 -6.39 11.50
C LEU A 78 18.23 -7.55 11.59
N THR A 79 17.75 -8.78 11.79
CA THR A 79 18.63 -9.97 11.84
C THR A 79 19.26 -10.34 10.50
N LEU A 80 18.71 -9.86 9.38
CA LEU A 80 19.30 -10.01 8.06
C LEU A 80 20.48 -9.02 7.83
N PHE A 81 20.49 -7.92 8.55
CA PHE A 81 21.41 -6.82 8.35
C PHE A 81 22.91 -7.21 8.43
N PRO A 82 23.38 -8.01 9.43
CA PRO A 82 24.79 -8.40 9.52
C PRO A 82 25.27 -9.23 8.32
N TYR A 83 24.35 -9.97 7.67
CA TYR A 83 24.66 -10.76 6.48
C TYR A 83 24.75 -9.91 5.22
N LEU A 84 24.00 -8.81 5.18
CA LEU A 84 24.04 -7.85 4.08
C LEU A 84 25.25 -6.90 4.20
N GLU A 85 25.66 -6.56 5.40
CA GLU A 85 26.78 -5.67 5.70
C GLU A 85 28.02 -6.01 4.87
N ARG A 86 28.40 -7.29 4.89
CA ARG A 86 29.57 -7.79 4.18
C ARG A 86 29.56 -7.53 2.66
N TYR A 87 28.36 -7.45 2.07
CA TYR A 87 28.19 -7.20 0.63
C TYR A 87 27.98 -5.72 0.31
N PHE A 88 27.45 -4.95 1.25
CA PHE A 88 27.11 -3.53 1.03
C PHE A 88 28.19 -2.57 1.48
N LEU A 89 29.04 -2.91 2.47
CA LEU A 89 30.11 -2.04 2.96
C LEU A 89 31.05 -1.57 1.85
N GLN A 90 31.33 -2.41 0.87
CA GLN A 90 32.21 -2.04 -0.27
C GLN A 90 31.63 -0.92 -1.15
N TYR A 91 30.34 -0.61 -1.03
CA TYR A 91 29.66 0.45 -1.80
C TYR A 91 29.36 1.69 -0.97
N LEU A 92 29.65 1.66 0.34
CA LEU A 92 29.49 2.83 1.20
C LEU A 92 30.74 3.75 1.06
N PRO A 93 30.55 5.07 1.18
CA PRO A 93 31.66 5.99 1.25
C PRO A 93 32.60 5.64 2.40
N GLU A 94 33.92 5.85 2.20
CA GLU A 94 34.93 5.64 3.25
C GLU A 94 34.55 6.39 4.54
N GLY A 95 34.54 5.69 5.67
CA GLY A 95 34.19 6.23 6.99
C GLY A 95 32.72 6.14 7.39
N GLN A 96 31.85 5.47 6.59
CA GLN A 96 30.48 5.17 6.97
C GLN A 96 30.34 3.69 7.31
N ASP A 97 30.76 3.32 8.51
CA ASP A 97 30.48 2.01 9.08
C ASP A 97 29.03 1.97 9.60
N PHE A 98 28.44 0.78 9.67
CA PHE A 98 27.11 0.61 10.27
C PHE A 98 27.04 1.13 11.70
N GLU A 99 28.12 1.04 12.45
CA GLU A 99 28.21 1.59 13.80
C GLU A 99 28.01 3.10 13.84
N THR A 100 28.58 3.81 12.87
CA THR A 100 28.39 5.27 12.69
C THR A 100 26.95 5.61 12.31
N ILE A 101 26.34 4.78 11.46
CA ILE A 101 24.91 4.93 11.08
C ILE A 101 24.01 4.72 12.30
N PHE A 102 24.24 3.65 13.09
CA PHE A 102 23.47 3.39 14.30
C PHE A 102 23.65 4.48 15.34
N THR A 103 24.86 4.97 15.54
CA THR A 103 25.12 6.06 16.49
C THR A 103 24.44 7.37 16.07
N SER A 104 24.40 7.68 14.79
CA SER A 104 23.67 8.85 14.28
C SER A 104 22.14 8.69 14.40
N LEU A 105 21.62 7.49 14.20
CA LEU A 105 20.22 7.18 14.43
C LEU A 105 19.87 7.27 15.92
N GLU A 106 20.72 6.76 16.79
CA GLU A 106 20.53 6.87 18.25
C GLU A 106 20.43 8.33 18.68
N GLN A 107 21.37 9.18 18.23
CA GLN A 107 21.33 10.61 18.53
C GLN A 107 20.08 11.30 18.02
N GLN A 108 19.55 10.87 16.89
CA GLN A 108 18.35 11.44 16.28
C GLN A 108 17.05 10.99 16.95
N PHE A 109 17.03 9.77 17.51
CA PHE A 109 15.83 9.14 18.04
C PHE A 109 15.85 8.89 19.56
N ASN A 110 16.87 9.35 20.27
CA ASN A 110 17.06 9.13 21.72
C ASN A 110 15.89 9.67 22.55
N GLU A 111 15.18 10.70 22.08
CA GLU A 111 13.99 11.24 22.75
C GLU A 111 12.73 10.38 22.56
N ILE A 112 12.70 9.52 21.52
CA ILE A 112 11.54 8.74 21.12
C ILE A 112 11.72 7.28 21.51
N ILE A 113 12.93 6.74 21.40
CA ILE A 113 13.24 5.32 21.65
C ILE A 113 14.10 5.23 22.92
N PRO A 114 13.65 4.48 23.95
CA PRO A 114 14.48 4.21 25.12
C PRO A 114 15.83 3.58 24.73
N GLY A 115 16.93 4.03 25.34
CA GLY A 115 18.29 3.57 25.02
C GLY A 115 18.44 2.05 25.11
N GLU A 116 17.77 1.38 26.08
CA GLU A 116 17.76 -0.08 26.22
C GLU A 116 17.18 -0.80 24.98
N VAL A 117 16.13 -0.22 24.37
CA VAL A 117 15.51 -0.74 23.16
C VAL A 117 16.47 -0.54 21.98
N PHE A 118 17.13 0.63 21.92
CA PHE A 118 18.08 0.94 20.87
C PHE A 118 19.30 0.02 20.92
N GLU A 119 19.86 -0.22 22.10
CA GLU A 119 20.97 -1.17 22.31
C GLU A 119 20.57 -2.59 21.91
N THR A 120 19.35 -3.03 22.22
CA THR A 120 18.82 -4.32 21.78
C THR A 120 18.72 -4.42 20.27
N VAL A 121 18.22 -3.35 19.60
CA VAL A 121 18.13 -3.28 18.14
C VAL A 121 19.52 -3.30 17.51
N LYS A 122 20.47 -2.55 18.05
CA LYS A 122 21.87 -2.51 17.62
C LYS A 122 22.52 -3.90 17.76
N ASP A 123 22.38 -4.56 18.92
CA ASP A 123 22.92 -5.89 19.15
C ASP A 123 22.38 -6.94 18.17
N VAL A 124 21.05 -6.90 17.89
CA VAL A 124 20.42 -7.79 16.90
C VAL A 124 20.90 -7.48 15.47
N ALA A 125 21.13 -6.21 15.15
CA ALA A 125 21.53 -5.76 13.82
C ALA A 125 23.03 -5.90 13.53
N THR A 126 23.88 -6.00 14.56
CA THR A 126 25.34 -6.11 14.40
C THR A 126 25.85 -7.52 14.60
N ASN A 127 25.17 -8.33 15.42
CA ASN A 127 25.60 -9.69 15.74
C ASN A 127 24.85 -10.74 14.93
N PRO A 128 25.53 -11.55 14.09
CA PRO A 128 24.90 -12.60 13.31
C PRO A 128 24.25 -13.67 14.21
N ARG A 129 22.93 -13.79 14.17
CA ARG A 129 22.14 -14.75 14.93
C ARG A 129 21.29 -15.63 14.01
N PHE A 130 21.91 -16.65 13.43
CA PHE A 130 21.25 -17.51 12.45
C PHE A 130 19.91 -18.11 12.94
N GLY A 131 19.86 -18.54 14.22
CA GLY A 131 18.62 -19.07 14.81
C GLY A 131 17.51 -18.03 14.88
N LEU A 132 17.84 -16.79 15.27
CA LEU A 132 16.89 -15.68 15.33
C LEU A 132 16.46 -15.23 13.94
N LEU A 133 17.39 -15.20 12.97
CA LEU A 133 17.09 -14.92 11.57
C LEU A 133 16.10 -15.95 11.01
N SER A 134 16.38 -17.24 11.16
CA SER A 134 15.52 -18.30 10.61
C SER A 134 14.15 -18.32 11.26
N PHE A 135 14.06 -18.23 12.58
CA PHE A 135 12.81 -18.21 13.32
C PHE A 135 12.02 -16.93 13.05
N GLY A 136 12.68 -15.77 13.10
CA GLY A 136 12.07 -14.47 12.77
C GLY A 136 11.53 -14.44 11.35
N PHE A 137 12.25 -15.00 10.38
CA PHE A 137 11.80 -15.08 8.99
C PHE A 137 10.55 -15.94 8.82
N VAL A 138 10.51 -17.11 9.48
CA VAL A 138 9.33 -18.01 9.45
C VAL A 138 8.13 -17.32 10.08
N LEU A 139 8.31 -16.66 11.23
CA LEU A 139 7.25 -15.88 11.88
C LEU A 139 6.79 -14.70 11.01
N ALA A 140 7.73 -13.94 10.46
CA ALA A 140 7.42 -12.82 9.56
C ALA A 140 6.59 -13.30 8.37
N LEU A 141 7.01 -14.38 7.71
CA LEU A 141 6.28 -14.97 6.59
C LEU A 141 4.89 -15.46 7.00
N PHE A 142 4.77 -16.10 8.16
CA PHE A 142 3.49 -16.58 8.68
C PHE A 142 2.52 -15.41 8.91
N PHE A 143 2.92 -14.39 9.66
CA PHE A 143 2.06 -13.24 9.98
C PHE A 143 1.78 -12.38 8.75
N ALA A 144 2.76 -12.10 7.91
CA ALA A 144 2.56 -11.33 6.68
C ALA A 144 1.61 -12.06 5.71
N SER A 145 1.75 -13.39 5.56
CA SER A 145 0.81 -14.16 4.74
C SER A 145 -0.60 -14.23 5.35
N ASN A 146 -0.77 -14.11 6.68
CA ASN A 146 -2.09 -13.93 7.30
C ASN A 146 -2.71 -12.60 6.92
N GLY A 147 -1.94 -11.51 6.83
CA GLY A 147 -2.39 -10.22 6.30
C GLY A 147 -2.90 -10.35 4.86
N MET A 148 -2.15 -11.06 4.01
CA MET A 148 -2.58 -11.35 2.64
C MET A 148 -3.86 -12.21 2.58
N ILE A 149 -4.02 -13.19 3.47
CA ILE A 149 -5.26 -13.97 3.57
C ILE A 149 -6.44 -13.08 3.99
N ALA A 150 -6.25 -12.20 4.98
CA ALA A 150 -7.28 -11.25 5.41
C ALA A 150 -7.71 -10.34 4.24
N MET A 151 -6.75 -9.86 3.43
CA MET A 151 -7.02 -9.08 2.24
C MET A 151 -7.78 -9.89 1.18
N MET A 152 -7.35 -11.14 0.88
CA MET A 152 -8.06 -12.02 -0.06
C MET A 152 -9.50 -12.32 0.38
N LYS A 153 -9.73 -12.47 1.70
CA LYS A 153 -11.09 -12.58 2.27
C LYS A 153 -11.88 -11.29 2.07
N GLY A 154 -11.23 -10.13 2.19
CA GLY A 154 -11.82 -8.83 1.89
C GLY A 154 -12.28 -8.71 0.42
N PHE A 155 -11.66 -9.44 -0.50
CA PHE A 155 -11.99 -9.49 -1.92
C PHE A 155 -13.08 -10.54 -2.27
N GLU A 156 -13.54 -11.35 -1.33
CA GLU A 156 -14.57 -12.36 -1.60
C GLU A 156 -15.93 -11.70 -1.85
N LYS A 157 -16.61 -12.15 -2.89
CA LYS A 157 -17.93 -11.69 -3.31
C LYS A 157 -18.89 -12.86 -3.55
N SER A 158 -20.17 -12.58 -3.39
CA SER A 158 -21.24 -13.57 -3.58
C SER A 158 -21.69 -13.76 -5.03
N TYR A 159 -21.16 -13.00 -5.98
CA TYR A 159 -21.49 -13.08 -7.41
C TYR A 159 -20.85 -14.30 -8.05
N GLN A 160 -21.60 -15.42 -8.12
CA GLN A 160 -21.10 -16.73 -8.59
C GLN A 160 -20.71 -16.75 -10.08
N THR A 161 -21.24 -15.85 -10.88
CA THR A 161 -20.90 -15.72 -12.31
C THR A 161 -19.49 -15.17 -12.53
N THR A 162 -19.02 -14.32 -11.63
CA THR A 162 -17.71 -13.65 -11.76
C THR A 162 -16.67 -14.20 -10.79
N PHE A 163 -17.10 -14.64 -9.59
CA PHE A 163 -16.21 -15.05 -8.50
C PHE A 163 -16.32 -16.54 -8.21
N MET A 164 -15.17 -17.18 -7.97
CA MET A 164 -15.05 -18.59 -7.60
C MET A 164 -14.68 -18.75 -6.12
N ARG A 165 -14.98 -19.91 -5.53
CA ARG A 165 -14.48 -20.28 -4.21
C ARG A 165 -13.15 -21.01 -4.33
N ARG A 166 -12.14 -20.57 -3.56
CA ARG A 166 -10.84 -21.25 -3.47
C ARG A 166 -10.75 -22.06 -2.18
N SER A 167 -10.09 -23.21 -2.23
CA SER A 167 -9.78 -23.99 -1.03
C SER A 167 -8.82 -23.24 -0.11
N ALA A 168 -8.82 -23.56 1.19
CA ALA A 168 -7.96 -22.91 2.18
C ALA A 168 -6.46 -23.05 1.84
N LEU A 169 -6.06 -24.21 1.34
CA LEU A 169 -4.67 -24.48 0.95
C LEU A 169 -4.23 -23.62 -0.24
N VAL A 170 -5.06 -23.51 -1.27
CA VAL A 170 -4.78 -22.65 -2.45
C VAL A 170 -4.70 -21.19 -2.03
N LYS A 171 -5.61 -20.71 -1.14
CA LYS A 171 -5.53 -19.36 -0.58
C LYS A 171 -4.20 -19.12 0.14
N ARG A 172 -3.75 -20.09 0.94
CA ARG A 172 -2.50 -19.99 1.69
C ARG A 172 -1.28 -19.90 0.76
N LEU A 173 -1.21 -20.74 -0.26
CA LEU A 173 -0.11 -20.72 -1.23
C LEU A 173 -0.06 -19.40 -2.00
N ILE A 174 -1.21 -18.90 -2.45
CA ILE A 174 -1.28 -17.60 -3.13
C ILE A 174 -0.87 -16.47 -2.18
N ALA A 175 -1.31 -16.51 -0.91
CA ALA A 175 -0.96 -15.50 0.08
C ALA A 175 0.55 -15.46 0.35
N ILE A 176 1.21 -16.62 0.47
CA ILE A 176 2.67 -16.71 0.61
C ILE A 176 3.36 -16.13 -0.63
N GLY A 177 2.93 -16.53 -1.84
CA GLY A 177 3.48 -16.01 -3.09
C GLY A 177 3.34 -14.49 -3.22
N LEU A 178 2.18 -13.93 -2.85
CA LEU A 178 1.95 -12.48 -2.84
C LEU A 178 2.79 -11.78 -1.77
N THR A 179 3.00 -12.40 -0.61
CA THR A 179 3.87 -11.85 0.45
C THR A 179 5.31 -11.72 -0.05
N PHE A 180 5.85 -12.75 -0.70
CA PHE A 180 7.18 -12.68 -1.32
C PHE A 180 7.26 -11.63 -2.42
N LEU A 181 6.25 -11.58 -3.29
CA LEU A 181 6.19 -10.61 -4.38
C LEU A 181 6.20 -9.16 -3.85
N VAL A 182 5.31 -8.85 -2.91
CA VAL A 182 5.21 -7.50 -2.33
C VAL A 182 6.47 -7.17 -1.54
N GLY A 183 6.98 -8.11 -0.74
CA GLY A 183 8.25 -7.96 -0.04
C GLY A 183 9.41 -7.64 -0.99
N PHE A 184 9.52 -8.38 -2.10
CA PHE A 184 10.52 -8.10 -3.14
C PHE A 184 10.37 -6.71 -3.74
N LEU A 185 9.14 -6.30 -4.10
CA LEU A 185 8.88 -4.97 -4.68
C LEU A 185 9.21 -3.84 -3.69
N VAL A 186 8.90 -4.03 -2.40
CA VAL A 186 9.25 -3.07 -1.34
C VAL A 186 10.77 -2.96 -1.20
N ILE A 187 11.48 -4.08 -1.07
CA ILE A 187 12.94 -4.10 -0.98
C ILE A 187 13.56 -3.47 -2.22
N ALA A 188 13.11 -3.83 -3.42
CA ALA A 188 13.59 -3.26 -4.67
C ALA A 188 13.34 -1.74 -4.74
N SER A 189 12.19 -1.26 -4.26
CA SER A 189 11.88 0.18 -4.19
C SER A 189 12.81 0.92 -3.23
N VAL A 190 13.06 0.35 -2.06
CA VAL A 190 13.98 0.94 -1.06
C VAL A 190 15.41 0.97 -1.60
N LEU A 191 15.87 -0.14 -2.18
CA LEU A 191 17.20 -0.20 -2.79
C LEU A 191 17.33 0.81 -3.94
N LEU A 192 16.32 0.97 -4.79
CA LEU A 192 16.31 1.96 -5.86
C LEU A 192 16.40 3.39 -5.31
N VAL A 193 15.74 3.68 -4.19
CA VAL A 193 15.80 5.01 -3.56
C VAL A 193 17.20 5.27 -2.98
N ILE A 194 17.78 4.30 -2.29
CA ILE A 194 19.11 4.44 -1.65
C ILE A 194 20.21 4.42 -2.70
N LEU A 195 20.33 3.34 -3.48
CA LEU A 195 21.38 3.18 -4.49
C LEU A 195 21.24 4.21 -5.63
N GLY A 196 19.99 4.56 -5.98
CA GLY A 196 19.74 5.59 -6.99
C GLY A 196 20.34 6.95 -6.60
N LYS A 197 20.30 7.32 -5.31
CA LYS A 197 20.94 8.56 -4.84
C LYS A 197 22.48 8.49 -4.93
N LEU A 198 23.04 7.34 -4.56
CA LEU A 198 24.50 7.13 -4.58
C LEU A 198 25.06 6.99 -6.00
N LEU A 199 24.51 6.06 -6.79
CA LEU A 199 24.98 5.75 -8.14
C LEU A 199 24.74 6.91 -9.13
N VAL A 200 23.55 7.52 -9.06
CA VAL A 200 23.23 8.67 -9.89
C VAL A 200 24.12 9.87 -9.53
N GLY A 201 24.38 10.11 -8.23
CA GLY A 201 25.28 11.17 -7.80
C GLY A 201 26.70 11.00 -8.37
N GLN A 202 27.26 9.80 -8.30
CA GLN A 202 28.58 9.50 -8.86
C GLN A 202 28.59 9.60 -10.41
N LEU A 203 27.56 9.05 -11.06
CA LEU A 203 27.43 9.10 -12.52
C LEU A 203 27.32 10.55 -13.02
N LEU A 204 26.52 11.38 -12.37
CA LEU A 204 26.32 12.79 -12.72
C LEU A 204 27.59 13.60 -12.56
N LEU A 205 28.41 13.31 -11.54
CA LEU A 205 29.75 13.92 -11.37
C LEU A 205 30.68 13.48 -12.50
N TYR A 206 30.67 12.21 -12.89
CA TYR A 206 31.54 11.68 -13.93
C TYR A 206 31.21 12.24 -15.32
N ILE A 207 29.95 12.48 -15.64
CA ILE A 207 29.52 13.02 -16.95
C ILE A 207 29.39 14.55 -16.94
N ASN A 208 29.81 15.26 -15.88
CA ASN A 208 29.61 16.70 -15.69
C ASN A 208 28.19 17.14 -16.07
N ALA A 209 27.20 16.42 -15.54
CA ALA A 209 25.80 16.59 -15.92
C ALA A 209 25.26 17.97 -15.52
N ASP A 210 24.57 18.61 -16.43
CA ASP A 210 23.84 19.85 -16.20
C ASP A 210 22.57 19.63 -15.35
N GLY A 211 22.00 20.72 -14.87
CA GLY A 211 20.83 20.68 -13.99
C GLY A 211 19.61 19.97 -14.61
N PHE A 212 19.48 20.01 -15.92
CA PHE A 212 18.41 19.31 -16.64
C PHE A 212 18.54 17.80 -16.52
N THR A 213 19.74 17.27 -16.76
CA THR A 213 20.02 15.83 -16.66
C THR A 213 19.77 15.32 -15.24
N THR A 214 20.19 16.08 -14.22
CA THR A 214 19.95 15.76 -12.81
C THR A 214 18.45 15.68 -12.49
N THR A 215 17.67 16.64 -12.96
CA THR A 215 16.22 16.67 -12.76
C THR A 215 15.53 15.49 -13.46
N LEU A 216 15.97 15.14 -14.67
CA LEU A 216 15.44 14.02 -15.43
C LEU A 216 15.66 12.69 -14.70
N PHE A 217 16.86 12.43 -14.18
CA PHE A 217 17.14 11.23 -13.38
C PHE A 217 16.30 11.16 -12.11
N PHE A 218 16.08 12.29 -11.43
CA PHE A 218 15.21 12.36 -10.27
C PHE A 218 13.76 11.96 -10.62
N ILE A 219 13.21 12.50 -11.72
CA ILE A 219 11.87 12.17 -12.19
C ILE A 219 11.77 10.69 -12.56
N ILE A 220 12.71 10.16 -13.35
CA ILE A 220 12.72 8.75 -13.75
C ILE A 220 12.72 7.84 -12.52
N ARG A 221 13.52 8.12 -11.50
CA ARG A 221 13.58 7.35 -10.27
C ARG A 221 12.21 7.27 -9.60
N TRP A 222 11.51 8.40 -9.44
CA TRP A 222 10.19 8.43 -8.83
C TRP A 222 9.13 7.71 -9.68
N VAL A 223 9.20 7.84 -11.00
CA VAL A 223 8.31 7.09 -11.91
C VAL A 223 8.49 5.58 -11.73
N VAL A 224 9.73 5.09 -11.60
CA VAL A 224 9.97 3.66 -11.38
C VAL A 224 9.47 3.20 -10.01
N VAL A 225 9.64 3.99 -8.95
CA VAL A 225 9.08 3.68 -7.61
C VAL A 225 7.56 3.60 -7.68
N VAL A 226 6.89 4.58 -8.29
CA VAL A 226 5.44 4.58 -8.47
C VAL A 226 4.99 3.39 -9.31
N ALA A 227 5.74 3.02 -10.34
CA ALA A 227 5.47 1.83 -11.16
C ALA A 227 5.54 0.55 -10.33
N PHE A 228 6.51 0.38 -9.43
CA PHE A 228 6.59 -0.78 -8.54
C PHE A 228 5.37 -0.86 -7.61
N PHE A 229 4.94 0.27 -7.03
CA PHE A 229 3.71 0.32 -6.24
C PHE A 229 2.48 -0.08 -7.08
N TYR A 230 2.35 0.48 -8.27
CA TYR A 230 1.26 0.15 -9.19
C TYR A 230 1.23 -1.33 -9.54
N PHE A 231 2.39 -1.90 -9.93
CA PHE A 231 2.49 -3.31 -10.26
C PHE A 231 2.18 -4.21 -9.05
N GLY A 232 2.64 -3.83 -7.85
CA GLY A 232 2.31 -4.54 -6.62
C GLY A 232 0.81 -4.62 -6.39
N ILE A 233 0.10 -3.48 -6.42
CA ILE A 233 -1.35 -3.40 -6.27
C ILE A 233 -2.07 -4.19 -7.38
N SER A 234 -1.61 -4.04 -8.61
CA SER A 234 -2.19 -4.73 -9.76
C SER A 234 -2.08 -6.26 -9.66
N LEU A 235 -0.93 -6.76 -9.21
CA LEU A 235 -0.70 -8.20 -9.01
C LEU A 235 -1.50 -8.74 -7.82
N ILE A 236 -1.63 -7.94 -6.75
CA ILE A 236 -2.52 -8.25 -5.64
C ILE A 236 -3.97 -8.44 -6.12
N TYR A 237 -4.50 -7.52 -6.92
CA TYR A 237 -5.85 -7.67 -7.46
C TYR A 237 -5.97 -8.84 -8.42
N ARG A 238 -4.98 -9.02 -9.30
CA ARG A 238 -4.99 -10.09 -10.31
C ARG A 238 -4.95 -11.50 -9.70
N TYR A 239 -4.16 -11.71 -8.66
CA TYR A 239 -3.96 -13.03 -8.05
C TYR A 239 -4.69 -13.20 -6.73
N GLY A 240 -4.87 -12.13 -5.96
CA GLY A 240 -5.59 -12.13 -4.69
C GLY A 240 -7.09 -12.35 -4.88
N ALA A 241 -7.72 -11.68 -5.85
CA ALA A 241 -9.13 -11.87 -6.15
C ALA A 241 -9.39 -13.27 -6.75
N ALA A 242 -10.43 -13.93 -6.26
CA ALA A 242 -10.84 -15.25 -6.71
C ALA A 242 -11.84 -15.11 -7.86
N THR A 243 -11.41 -14.68 -9.04
CA THR A 243 -12.25 -14.47 -10.23
C THR A 243 -11.99 -15.52 -11.30
N TYR A 244 -13.03 -15.91 -12.07
CA TYR A 244 -12.87 -16.80 -13.22
C TYR A 244 -12.02 -16.16 -14.31
N ARG A 245 -12.26 -14.87 -14.62
CA ARG A 245 -11.43 -14.07 -15.52
C ARG A 245 -10.57 -13.11 -14.69
N ARG A 246 -9.25 -13.29 -14.71
CA ARG A 246 -8.32 -12.46 -13.94
C ARG A 246 -8.38 -11.01 -14.37
N PHE A 247 -8.29 -10.10 -13.42
CA PHE A 247 -8.20 -8.67 -13.72
C PHE A 247 -6.98 -8.36 -14.59
N ARG A 248 -7.10 -7.34 -15.44
CA ARG A 248 -5.98 -6.84 -16.25
C ARG A 248 -4.95 -6.18 -15.34
N ILE A 249 -3.67 -6.23 -15.73
CA ILE A 249 -2.60 -5.52 -15.01
C ILE A 249 -2.89 -4.02 -15.00
N PHE A 250 -3.21 -3.45 -16.16
CA PHE A 250 -3.70 -2.07 -16.24
C PHE A 250 -5.22 -2.07 -16.03
N SER A 251 -5.61 -1.86 -14.77
CA SER A 251 -7.03 -1.84 -14.37
C SER A 251 -7.39 -0.54 -13.69
N ALA A 252 -8.63 -0.10 -13.88
CA ALA A 252 -9.16 1.14 -13.29
C ALA A 252 -9.01 1.15 -11.75
N GLY A 253 -9.26 0.00 -11.09
CA GLY A 253 -9.12 -0.12 -9.64
C GLY A 253 -7.67 -0.02 -9.17
N ALA A 254 -6.70 -0.60 -9.91
CA ALA A 254 -5.28 -0.47 -9.57
C ALA A 254 -4.82 0.99 -9.72
N THR A 255 -5.24 1.67 -10.78
CA THR A 255 -4.93 3.09 -11.01
C THR A 255 -5.52 3.95 -9.90
N LEU A 256 -6.81 3.78 -9.57
CA LEU A 256 -7.47 4.51 -8.49
C LEU A 256 -6.77 4.29 -7.14
N ALA A 257 -6.51 3.02 -6.78
CA ALA A 257 -5.86 2.69 -5.53
C ALA A 257 -4.46 3.28 -5.43
N THR A 258 -3.65 3.21 -6.51
CA THR A 258 -2.31 3.79 -6.52
C THR A 258 -2.36 5.29 -6.29
N ILE A 259 -3.22 6.02 -7.01
CA ILE A 259 -3.38 7.47 -6.85
C ILE A 259 -3.81 7.81 -5.42
N LEU A 260 -4.83 7.13 -4.90
CA LEU A 260 -5.34 7.41 -3.55
C LEU A 260 -4.31 7.06 -2.46
N ILE A 261 -3.52 5.98 -2.61
CA ILE A 261 -2.44 5.63 -1.67
C ILE A 261 -1.35 6.70 -1.68
N LEU A 262 -0.94 7.19 -2.86
CA LEU A 262 0.03 8.27 -2.95
C LEU A 262 -0.48 9.56 -2.30
N LEU A 263 -1.71 9.95 -2.60
CA LEU A 263 -2.34 11.13 -1.99
C LEU A 263 -2.49 10.97 -0.47
N SER A 264 -2.93 9.80 0.00
CA SER A 264 -3.07 9.53 1.43
C SER A 264 -1.71 9.55 2.14
N SER A 265 -0.66 9.05 1.49
CA SER A 265 0.71 9.05 2.04
C SER A 265 1.26 10.47 2.14
N ILE A 266 1.02 11.32 1.14
CA ILE A 266 1.40 12.73 1.18
C ILE A 266 0.63 13.45 2.31
N GLY A 267 -0.71 13.28 2.36
CA GLY A 267 -1.53 13.89 3.41
C GLY A 267 -1.14 13.39 4.81
N PHE A 268 -0.78 12.11 4.92
CA PHE A 268 -0.33 11.52 6.18
C PHE A 268 1.03 12.05 6.61
N SER A 269 1.96 12.29 5.67
CA SER A 269 3.25 12.92 5.96
C SER A 269 3.07 14.31 6.59
N TYR A 270 2.20 15.14 6.02
CA TYR A 270 1.84 16.43 6.61
C TYR A 270 1.20 16.27 7.99
N TYR A 271 0.28 15.30 8.14
CA TYR A 271 -0.36 15.04 9.43
C TYR A 271 0.66 14.69 10.52
N VAL A 272 1.63 13.81 10.22
CA VAL A 272 2.68 13.40 11.18
C VAL A 272 3.59 14.57 11.53
N GLU A 273 3.96 15.43 10.58
CA GLU A 273 4.78 16.62 10.82
C GLU A 273 4.13 17.60 11.80
N TYR A 274 2.80 17.80 11.70
CA TYR A 274 2.04 18.66 12.64
C TYR A 274 1.69 17.95 13.97
N PHE A 275 1.89 16.64 14.06
CA PHE A 275 1.46 15.82 15.20
C PHE A 275 2.48 15.77 16.35
N ASP A 276 3.55 16.51 16.27
CA ASP A 276 4.63 16.56 17.28
C ASP A 276 4.12 16.91 18.69
N THR A 277 3.05 17.69 18.76
CA THR A 277 2.36 18.04 20.02
C THR A 277 1.67 16.83 20.68
N TYR A 278 1.15 15.88 19.89
CA TYR A 278 0.48 14.68 20.41
C TYR A 278 1.49 13.64 20.91
N ASN A 279 2.65 13.53 20.27
CA ASN A 279 3.75 12.69 20.72
C ASN A 279 4.28 13.10 22.10
N LYS A 280 4.26 14.39 22.43
CA LYS A 280 4.61 14.90 23.76
C LYS A 280 3.67 14.45 24.86
N LEU A 281 2.40 14.16 24.52
CA LEU A 281 1.38 13.71 25.49
C LEU A 281 1.33 12.19 25.65
N TYR A 282 1.47 11.44 24.56
CA TYR A 282 1.28 9.99 24.52
C TYR A 282 2.54 9.17 24.26
N GLY A 283 3.68 9.82 23.98
CA GLY A 283 4.97 9.15 23.75
C GLY A 283 4.89 8.11 22.61
N SER A 284 5.56 6.98 22.79
CA SER A 284 5.64 5.87 21.80
C SER A 284 4.28 5.26 21.45
N ILE A 285 3.28 5.33 22.35
CA ILE A 285 1.92 4.83 22.08
C ILE A 285 1.26 5.64 20.96
N GLY A 286 1.50 6.96 20.92
CA GLY A 286 1.00 7.83 19.85
C GLY A 286 1.48 7.38 18.48
N THR A 287 2.76 7.05 18.35
CA THR A 287 3.35 6.55 17.08
C THR A 287 2.69 5.25 16.62
N VAL A 288 2.45 4.31 17.53
CA VAL A 288 1.77 3.03 17.22
C VAL A 288 0.37 3.27 16.67
N ILE A 289 -0.41 4.17 17.32
CA ILE A 289 -1.77 4.52 16.86
C ILE A 289 -1.72 5.15 15.45
N VAL A 290 -0.79 6.06 15.23
CA VAL A 290 -0.61 6.77 13.96
C VAL A 290 -0.27 5.79 12.83
N VAL A 291 0.67 4.86 13.06
CA VAL A 291 1.02 3.81 12.10
C VAL A 291 -0.19 2.91 11.80
N MET A 292 -0.94 2.51 12.83
CA MET A 292 -2.14 1.68 12.65
C MET A 292 -3.21 2.38 11.82
N LEU A 293 -3.44 3.68 12.04
CA LEU A 293 -4.36 4.50 11.25
C LEU A 293 -3.90 4.58 9.78
N TRP A 294 -2.61 4.76 9.54
CA TRP A 294 -2.07 4.79 8.18
C TRP A 294 -2.29 3.47 7.44
N ILE A 295 -2.01 2.35 8.10
CA ILE A 295 -2.27 1.02 7.54
C ILE A 295 -3.77 0.84 7.26
N GLN A 296 -4.64 1.27 8.18
CA GLN A 296 -6.10 1.17 8.05
C GLN A 296 -6.60 1.96 6.83
N ILE A 297 -6.16 3.20 6.64
CA ILE A 297 -6.51 4.03 5.48
C ILE A 297 -6.07 3.36 4.19
N ASN A 298 -4.84 2.84 4.12
CA ASN A 298 -4.34 2.16 2.94
C ASN A 298 -5.09 0.84 2.65
N CYS A 299 -5.44 0.06 3.67
CA CYS A 299 -6.30 -1.12 3.52
C CYS A 299 -7.69 -0.76 2.99
N PHE A 300 -8.28 0.33 3.47
CA PHE A 300 -9.56 0.82 2.97
C PHE A 300 -9.48 1.24 1.50
N ILE A 301 -8.44 1.98 1.12
CA ILE A 301 -8.20 2.40 -0.27
C ILE A 301 -8.03 1.18 -1.19
N LEU A 302 -7.29 0.16 -0.75
CA LEU A 302 -7.14 -1.10 -1.50
C LEU A 302 -8.50 -1.78 -1.72
N LEU A 303 -9.37 -1.79 -0.71
CA LEU A 303 -10.73 -2.34 -0.87
C LEU A 303 -11.56 -1.52 -1.85
N VAL A 304 -11.51 -0.20 -1.78
CA VAL A 304 -12.23 0.69 -2.72
C VAL A 304 -11.77 0.44 -4.17
N GLY A 305 -10.47 0.35 -4.42
CA GLY A 305 -9.93 0.02 -5.74
C GLY A 305 -10.35 -1.38 -6.22
N PHE A 306 -10.38 -2.36 -5.31
CA PHE A 306 -10.90 -3.69 -5.62
C PHE A 306 -12.39 -3.65 -5.98
N GLU A 307 -13.22 -2.90 -5.23
CA GLU A 307 -14.65 -2.75 -5.50
C GLU A 307 -14.90 -2.16 -6.89
N LEU A 308 -14.07 -1.20 -7.32
CA LEU A 308 -14.14 -0.66 -8.68
C LEU A 308 -13.89 -1.75 -9.72
N ASN A 309 -12.83 -2.55 -9.58
CA ASN A 309 -12.56 -3.66 -10.50
C ASN A 309 -13.65 -4.74 -10.47
N ALA A 310 -14.18 -5.05 -9.29
CA ALA A 310 -15.26 -6.01 -9.10
C ALA A 310 -16.55 -5.53 -9.77
N SER A 311 -16.91 -4.26 -9.58
CA SER A 311 -18.06 -3.62 -10.24
C SER A 311 -17.99 -3.75 -11.75
N ILE A 312 -16.86 -3.36 -12.33
CA ILE A 312 -16.65 -3.45 -13.78
C ILE A 312 -16.78 -4.91 -14.27
N ALA A 313 -16.19 -5.87 -13.55
CA ALA A 313 -16.23 -7.27 -13.93
C ALA A 313 -17.65 -7.86 -13.83
N VAL A 314 -18.37 -7.59 -12.74
CA VAL A 314 -19.75 -8.08 -12.55
C VAL A 314 -20.68 -7.50 -13.61
N ASN A 315 -20.63 -6.19 -13.85
CA ASN A 315 -21.50 -5.57 -14.87
C ASN A 315 -21.19 -6.08 -16.28
N ARG A 316 -19.92 -6.32 -16.61
CA ARG A 316 -19.54 -6.94 -17.89
C ARG A 316 -20.14 -8.35 -18.02
N ASP A 317 -19.98 -9.20 -17.00
CA ASP A 317 -20.41 -10.58 -17.06
C ASP A 317 -21.94 -10.70 -17.06
N LEU A 318 -22.65 -9.80 -16.36
CA LEU A 318 -24.11 -9.69 -16.41
C LEU A 318 -24.62 -9.25 -17.79
N LYS A 319 -23.91 -8.33 -18.47
CA LYS A 319 -24.27 -7.91 -19.82
C LYS A 319 -24.13 -9.05 -20.81
N ILE A 320 -23.02 -9.81 -20.75
CA ILE A 320 -22.81 -10.99 -21.59
C ILE A 320 -23.92 -12.03 -21.37
N ALA A 321 -24.26 -12.32 -20.11
CA ALA A 321 -25.32 -13.27 -19.76
C ALA A 321 -26.74 -12.82 -20.18
N ALA A 322 -26.96 -11.54 -20.44
CA ALA A 322 -28.23 -11.02 -20.94
C ALA A 322 -28.32 -11.02 -22.48
N GLU A 323 -27.19 -11.16 -23.16
CA GLU A 323 -27.07 -11.25 -24.63
C GLU A 323 -27.08 -12.70 -25.14
N GLU A 324 -26.86 -13.69 -24.24
CA GLU A 324 -27.01 -15.15 -24.50
C GLU A 324 -28.43 -15.64 -24.21
#